data_af1342a8725a4b85ede73f2e2ea891d1
#
_entry.id   af1342a8725a4b85ede73f2e2ea891d1
#
_cell.length_a   1.000
_cell.length_b   1.000
_cell.length_c   1.000
_cell.angle_alpha   90.00
_cell.angle_beta   90.00
_cell.angle_gamma   90.00
#
_symmetry.space_group_name_H-M   'P 1'
#
loop_
_entity.id
_entity.type
_entity.pdbx_description
1 polymer ?
#
loop_
_entity_poly.entity_id
_entity_poly.type
_entity_poly.pdbx_seq_one_letter_code
_entity_poly.pdbx_strand_id
1 'polypeptide(L)'
;MIKVKSPRDFGAGLLFIVIGLGGFWFGRNLNIGIASRMGPGYFPMMLSGLIAALGLLTMAKSFTLEGPELEKPQLRPLFFIVLSMLAFGYLIERIGLALTVAVMIIIATFARRAKFNIKETLALALGMGIFAVCIFIYGLGQTLPAWWGK
;
A
#
# COMPACT_ATOMS: atom_id res chain seq x y z
N MET A 1 20.05 -26.59 16.86
CA MET A 1 19.23 -26.16 15.71
C MET A 1 18.36 -24.99 16.17
N ILE A 2 18.53 -23.83 15.57
CA ILE A 2 17.71 -22.64 15.88
C ILE A 2 16.32 -22.88 15.28
N LYS A 3 15.31 -23.14 16.14
CA LYS A 3 13.93 -23.40 15.71
C LYS A 3 13.17 -22.08 15.67
N VAL A 4 12.63 -21.75 14.51
CA VAL A 4 11.74 -20.56 14.36
C VAL A 4 10.44 -20.87 15.13
N LYS A 5 10.14 -20.09 16.17
CA LYS A 5 8.95 -20.27 17.00
C LYS A 5 7.74 -19.54 16.44
N SER A 6 7.96 -18.45 15.69
CA SER A 6 6.91 -17.69 15.03
C SER A 6 7.23 -17.52 13.53
N PRO A 7 6.76 -18.45 12.67
CA PRO A 7 7.01 -18.35 11.22
C PRO A 7 6.43 -17.08 10.59
N ARG A 8 5.34 -16.57 11.17
CA ARG A 8 4.70 -15.32 10.72
C ARG A 8 5.61 -14.11 10.94
N ASP A 9 6.19 -13.98 12.13
CA ASP A 9 7.07 -12.85 12.45
C ASP A 9 8.40 -12.96 11.70
N PHE A 10 8.88 -14.18 11.46
CA PHE A 10 10.05 -14.40 10.62
C PHE A 10 9.82 -13.92 9.20
N GLY A 11 8.69 -14.28 8.58
CA GLY A 11 8.33 -13.85 7.23
C GLY A 11 8.14 -12.33 7.13
N ALA A 12 7.46 -11.72 8.12
CA ALA A 12 7.28 -10.27 8.18
C ALA A 12 8.61 -9.54 8.36
N GLY A 13 9.47 -10.02 9.26
CA GLY A 13 10.80 -9.46 9.50
C GLY A 13 11.69 -9.51 8.26
N LEU A 14 11.69 -10.65 7.55
CA LEU A 14 12.42 -10.81 6.31
C LEU A 14 11.92 -9.84 5.23
N LEU A 15 10.60 -9.69 5.08
CA LEU A 15 10.00 -8.75 4.13
C LEU A 15 10.43 -7.31 4.43
N PHE A 16 10.39 -6.89 5.70
CA PHE A 16 10.81 -5.55 6.10
C PHE A 16 12.30 -5.30 5.84
N ILE A 17 13.16 -6.30 6.08
CA ILE A 17 14.59 -6.21 5.75
C ILE A 17 14.77 -6.01 4.25
N VAL A 18 14.08 -6.80 3.42
CA VAL A 18 14.18 -6.71 1.96
C VAL A 18 13.71 -5.34 1.46
N ILE A 19 12.58 -4.83 1.99
CA ILE A 19 12.08 -3.50 1.65
C ILE A 19 13.06 -2.41 2.09
N GLY A 20 13.59 -2.49 3.32
CA GLY A 20 14.55 -1.53 3.84
C GLY A 20 15.85 -1.50 3.03
N LEU A 21 16.43 -2.66 2.72
CA LEU A 21 17.62 -2.77 1.87
C LEU A 21 17.35 -2.30 0.44
N GLY A 22 16.18 -2.62 -0.11
CA GLY A 22 15.73 -2.10 -1.40
C GLY A 22 15.66 -0.58 -1.41
N GLY A 23 15.09 0.02 -0.37
CA GLY A 23 15.03 1.48 -0.20
C GLY A 23 16.43 2.12 -0.15
N PHE A 24 17.39 1.52 0.54
CA PHE A 24 18.79 1.96 0.49
C PHE A 24 19.38 1.86 -0.92
N TRP A 25 19.14 0.76 -1.61
CA TRP A 25 19.64 0.56 -2.96
C TRP A 25 19.14 1.60 -3.95
N PHE A 26 17.84 1.86 -3.95
CA PHE A 26 17.23 2.87 -4.82
C PHE A 26 17.57 4.30 -4.39
N GLY A 27 17.71 4.55 -3.07
CA GLY A 27 18.01 5.85 -2.51
C GLY A 27 19.48 6.28 -2.61
N ARG A 28 20.41 5.37 -2.92
CA ARG A 28 21.87 5.62 -2.89
C ARG A 28 22.35 6.76 -3.82
N ASN A 29 21.62 7.01 -4.90
CA ASN A 29 21.94 8.06 -5.88
C ASN A 29 21.32 9.41 -5.54
N LEU A 30 20.48 9.48 -4.49
CA LEU A 30 19.85 10.71 -4.06
C LEU A 30 20.78 11.48 -3.14
N ASN A 31 20.85 12.80 -3.29
CA ASN A 31 21.64 13.65 -2.42
C ASN A 31 21.03 13.67 -1.01
N ILE A 32 21.78 13.19 -0.03
CA ILE A 32 21.32 13.13 1.38
C ILE A 32 21.34 14.52 2.01
N GLY A 33 22.27 15.40 1.58
CA GLY A 33 22.47 16.70 2.22
C GLY A 33 23.11 16.59 3.60
N ILE A 34 22.96 17.64 4.38
CA ILE A 34 23.41 17.74 5.78
C ILE A 34 22.23 17.99 6.70
N ALA A 35 22.38 17.76 8.00
CA ALA A 35 21.29 17.88 8.97
C ALA A 35 20.61 19.27 8.99
N SER A 36 21.35 20.34 8.64
CA SER A 36 20.83 21.72 8.53
C SER A 36 20.19 22.01 7.17
N ARG A 37 20.47 21.22 6.13
CA ARG A 37 19.91 21.34 4.79
C ARG A 37 19.70 19.93 4.22
N MET A 38 18.59 19.32 4.61
CA MET A 38 18.23 17.96 4.21
C MET A 38 17.96 17.87 2.71
N GLY A 39 18.65 16.95 2.03
CA GLY A 39 18.41 16.67 0.62
C GLY A 39 17.26 15.69 0.41
N PRO A 40 16.84 15.48 -0.84
CA PRO A 40 15.73 14.58 -1.19
C PRO A 40 15.97 13.11 -0.78
N GLY A 41 17.23 12.70 -0.62
CA GLY A 41 17.61 11.36 -0.17
C GLY A 41 17.56 11.16 1.35
N TYR A 42 17.48 12.22 2.15
CA TYR A 42 17.55 12.13 3.61
C TYR A 42 16.39 11.31 4.18
N PHE A 43 15.16 11.68 3.84
CA PHE A 43 13.96 11.01 4.34
C PHE A 43 13.84 9.55 3.87
N PRO A 44 13.99 9.21 2.58
CA PRO A 44 13.98 7.82 2.13
C PRO A 44 15.03 6.95 2.79
N MET A 45 16.25 7.45 2.96
CA MET A 45 17.36 6.71 3.61
C MET A 45 17.07 6.45 5.08
N MET A 46 16.61 7.46 5.82
CA MET A 46 16.24 7.32 7.22
C MET A 46 15.09 6.31 7.39
N LEU A 47 14.06 6.41 6.55
CA LEU A 47 12.91 5.49 6.58
C LEU A 47 13.33 4.06 6.24
N SER A 48 14.20 3.88 5.24
CA SER A 48 14.75 2.58 4.87
C SER A 48 15.52 1.93 6.02
N GLY A 49 16.33 2.71 6.73
CA GLY A 49 17.04 2.27 7.93
C GLY A 49 16.09 1.85 9.05
N LEU A 50 15.06 2.64 9.29
CA LEU A 50 14.04 2.34 10.30
C LEU A 50 13.29 1.05 9.97
N ILE A 51 12.85 0.87 8.72
CA ILE A 51 12.15 -0.33 8.27
C ILE A 51 13.07 -1.56 8.40
N ALA A 52 14.34 -1.46 7.97
CA ALA A 52 15.30 -2.55 8.11
C ALA A 52 15.56 -2.92 9.58
N ALA A 53 15.71 -1.93 10.45
CA ALA A 53 15.88 -2.14 11.88
C ALA A 53 14.66 -2.82 12.52
N LEU A 54 13.45 -2.37 12.20
CA LEU A 54 12.21 -3.02 12.63
C LEU A 54 12.10 -4.46 12.10
N GLY A 55 12.53 -4.69 10.87
CA GLY A 55 12.61 -6.03 10.28
C GLY A 55 13.54 -6.96 11.06
N LEU A 56 14.73 -6.49 11.42
CA LEU A 56 15.69 -7.23 12.24
C LEU A 56 15.13 -7.54 13.63
N LEU A 57 14.52 -6.56 14.29
CA LEU A 57 13.90 -6.74 15.61
C LEU A 57 12.75 -7.76 15.55
N THR A 58 11.90 -7.69 14.53
CA THR A 58 10.78 -8.63 14.34
C THR A 58 11.30 -10.04 14.06
N MET A 59 12.32 -10.17 13.22
CA MET A 59 12.95 -11.44 12.93
C MET A 59 13.64 -12.03 14.16
N ALA A 60 14.34 -11.22 14.97
CA ALA A 60 14.94 -11.68 16.22
C ALA A 60 13.90 -12.17 17.23
N LYS A 61 12.75 -11.48 17.35
CA LYS A 61 11.64 -11.92 18.21
C LYS A 61 11.05 -13.26 17.77
N SER A 62 11.07 -13.59 16.48
CA SER A 62 10.50 -14.84 15.96
C SER A 62 11.20 -16.11 16.49
N PHE A 63 12.42 -15.98 17.00
CA PHE A 63 13.16 -17.08 17.62
C PHE A 63 12.89 -17.24 19.11
N THR A 64 12.42 -16.19 19.78
CA THR A 64 12.21 -16.17 21.23
C THR A 64 10.75 -16.35 21.63
N LEU A 65 9.83 -15.73 20.91
CA LEU A 65 8.40 -15.71 21.21
C LEU A 65 7.66 -16.71 20.31
N GLU A 66 6.76 -17.48 20.93
CA GLU A 66 5.81 -18.30 20.19
C GLU A 66 4.76 -17.41 19.55
N GLY A 67 4.57 -17.54 18.25
CA GLY A 67 3.61 -16.77 17.49
C GLY A 67 2.69 -17.66 16.66
N PRO A 68 1.59 -17.10 16.15
CA PRO A 68 0.66 -17.85 15.33
C PRO A 68 1.33 -18.40 14.07
N GLU A 69 0.88 -19.56 13.64
CA GLU A 69 1.31 -20.15 12.38
C GLU A 69 0.95 -19.26 11.17
N LEU A 70 1.70 -19.42 10.10
CA LEU A 70 1.41 -18.76 8.84
C LEU A 70 0.08 -19.29 8.29
N GLU A 71 -0.93 -18.44 8.29
CA GLU A 71 -2.15 -18.72 7.55
C GLU A 71 -1.84 -18.78 6.04
N LYS A 72 -2.52 -19.70 5.35
CA LYS A 72 -2.36 -19.81 3.89
C LYS A 72 -2.67 -18.47 3.22
N PRO A 73 -1.76 -17.93 2.40
CA PRO A 73 -1.98 -16.63 1.77
C PRO A 73 -3.23 -16.70 0.89
N GLN A 74 -4.12 -15.76 1.10
CA GLN A 74 -5.33 -15.64 0.28
C GLN A 74 -4.99 -14.88 -1.01
N LEU A 75 -4.53 -15.60 -2.02
CA LEU A 75 -4.07 -15.03 -3.29
C LEU A 75 -5.19 -14.26 -4.03
N ARG A 76 -6.44 -14.70 -3.90
CA ARG A 76 -7.57 -14.04 -4.56
C ARG A 76 -7.77 -12.58 -4.11
N PRO A 77 -7.92 -12.26 -2.81
CA PRO A 77 -7.99 -10.87 -2.36
C PRO A 77 -6.77 -10.06 -2.76
N LEU A 78 -5.59 -10.62 -2.62
CA LEU A 78 -4.33 -9.96 -3.00
C LEU A 78 -4.35 -9.55 -4.48
N PHE A 79 -4.71 -10.48 -5.37
CA PHE A 79 -4.78 -10.22 -6.81
C PHE A 79 -5.75 -9.08 -7.14
N PHE A 80 -6.99 -9.11 -6.62
CA PHE A 80 -7.98 -8.08 -6.93
C PHE A 80 -7.64 -6.72 -6.31
N ILE A 81 -7.01 -6.69 -5.13
CA ILE A 81 -6.57 -5.43 -4.52
C ILE A 81 -5.44 -4.80 -5.34
N VAL A 82 -4.43 -5.58 -5.73
CA VAL A 82 -3.33 -5.10 -6.58
C VAL A 82 -3.88 -4.63 -7.93
N LEU A 83 -4.79 -5.42 -8.54
CA LEU A 83 -5.43 -5.05 -9.79
C LEU A 83 -6.22 -3.74 -9.68
N SER A 84 -6.95 -3.53 -8.58
CA SER A 84 -7.69 -2.28 -8.34
C SER A 84 -6.76 -1.08 -8.20
N MET A 85 -5.61 -1.24 -7.54
CA MET A 85 -4.60 -0.18 -7.43
C MET A 85 -3.96 0.17 -8.79
N LEU A 86 -3.61 -0.84 -9.58
CA LEU A 86 -3.09 -0.63 -10.94
C LEU A 86 -4.11 0.03 -11.85
N ALA A 87 -5.37 -0.41 -11.77
CA ALA A 87 -6.47 0.21 -12.50
C ALA A 87 -6.67 1.67 -12.09
N PHE A 88 -6.57 1.99 -10.79
CA PHE A 88 -6.64 3.35 -10.29
C PHE A 88 -5.53 4.22 -10.91
N GLY A 89 -4.28 3.80 -10.82
CA GLY A 89 -3.15 4.56 -11.36
C GLY A 89 -3.24 4.80 -12.87
N TYR A 90 -3.75 3.81 -13.61
CA TYR A 90 -3.89 3.93 -15.07
C TYR A 90 -5.09 4.78 -15.51
N LEU A 91 -6.20 4.71 -14.78
CA LEU A 91 -7.48 5.30 -15.18
C LEU A 91 -7.65 6.74 -14.69
N ILE A 92 -6.97 7.15 -13.60
CA ILE A 92 -7.21 8.44 -12.95
C ILE A 92 -7.02 9.63 -13.89
N GLU A 93 -6.02 9.58 -14.76
CA GLU A 93 -5.76 10.63 -15.75
C GLU A 93 -6.68 10.56 -16.97
N ARG A 94 -7.34 9.41 -17.22
CA ARG A 94 -8.14 9.16 -18.42
C ARG A 94 -9.62 9.42 -18.24
N ILE A 95 -10.18 8.93 -17.14
CA ILE A 95 -11.63 8.99 -16.88
C ILE A 95 -12.00 9.86 -15.68
N GLY A 96 -10.98 10.43 -15.01
CA GLY A 96 -11.14 11.30 -13.85
C GLY A 96 -11.34 10.56 -12.54
N LEU A 97 -11.25 11.30 -11.44
CA LEU A 97 -11.21 10.76 -10.08
C LEU A 97 -12.47 9.97 -9.70
N ALA A 98 -13.67 10.53 -9.98
CA ALA A 98 -14.93 9.93 -9.55
C ALA A 98 -15.18 8.55 -10.17
N LEU A 99 -14.99 8.44 -11.50
CA LEU A 99 -15.18 7.18 -12.23
C LEU A 99 -14.08 6.16 -11.89
N THR A 100 -12.85 6.62 -11.71
CA THR A 100 -11.75 5.74 -11.33
C THR A 100 -11.97 5.11 -9.96
N VAL A 101 -12.45 5.88 -8.98
CA VAL A 101 -12.82 5.36 -7.65
C VAL A 101 -13.93 4.33 -7.76
N ALA A 102 -14.94 4.59 -8.60
CA ALA A 102 -16.03 3.64 -8.81
C ALA A 102 -15.53 2.31 -9.41
N VAL A 103 -14.68 2.37 -10.45
CA VAL A 103 -14.06 1.18 -11.05
C VAL A 103 -13.21 0.42 -10.05
N MET A 104 -12.38 1.13 -9.28
CA MET A 104 -11.55 0.54 -8.22
C MET A 104 -12.39 -0.24 -7.20
N ILE A 105 -13.50 0.33 -6.74
CA ILE A 105 -14.41 -0.31 -5.78
C ILE A 105 -15.07 -1.55 -6.38
N ILE A 106 -15.50 -1.48 -7.64
CA ILE A 106 -16.09 -2.64 -8.33
C ILE A 106 -15.05 -3.79 -8.39
N ILE A 107 -13.82 -3.51 -8.83
CA ILE A 107 -12.74 -4.52 -8.88
C ILE A 107 -12.46 -5.07 -7.48
N ALA A 108 -12.31 -4.21 -6.47
CA ALA A 108 -12.04 -4.60 -5.09
C ALA A 108 -13.17 -5.47 -4.48
N THR A 109 -14.41 -5.26 -4.91
CA THR A 109 -15.55 -6.08 -4.45
C THR A 109 -15.39 -7.56 -4.83
N PHE A 110 -14.74 -7.87 -5.95
CA PHE A 110 -14.44 -9.26 -6.33
C PHE A 110 -13.39 -9.94 -5.43
N ALA A 111 -12.65 -9.17 -4.64
CA ALA A 111 -11.75 -9.72 -3.62
C ALA A 111 -12.53 -10.43 -2.50
N ARG A 112 -13.75 -10.01 -2.20
CA ARG A 112 -14.60 -10.61 -1.16
C ARG A 112 -15.08 -11.99 -1.60
N ARG A 113 -15.14 -12.93 -0.65
CA ARG A 113 -15.78 -14.25 -0.85
C ARG A 113 -17.27 -14.24 -0.60
N ALA A 114 -17.84 -13.12 -0.11
CA ALA A 114 -19.25 -12.96 0.14
C ALA A 114 -20.03 -12.77 -1.16
N LYS A 115 -21.36 -13.02 -1.10
CA LYS A 115 -22.25 -12.78 -2.25
C LYS A 115 -22.13 -11.33 -2.72
N PHE A 116 -21.98 -11.16 -4.01
CA PHE A 116 -21.92 -9.84 -4.65
C PHE A 116 -23.28 -9.16 -4.52
N ASN A 117 -23.33 -8.03 -3.80
CA ASN A 117 -24.51 -7.21 -3.66
C ASN A 117 -24.33 -5.92 -4.47
N ILE A 118 -24.98 -5.86 -5.61
CA ILE A 118 -24.86 -4.76 -6.55
C ILE A 118 -25.29 -3.41 -5.94
N LYS A 119 -26.33 -3.41 -5.09
CA LYS A 119 -26.82 -2.19 -4.44
C LYS A 119 -25.82 -1.61 -3.46
N GLU A 120 -25.19 -2.47 -2.64
CA GLU A 120 -24.12 -2.05 -1.71
C GLU A 120 -22.88 -1.54 -2.45
N THR A 121 -22.48 -2.24 -3.51
CA THR A 121 -21.31 -1.85 -4.31
C THR A 121 -21.56 -0.51 -4.99
N LEU A 122 -22.74 -0.30 -5.55
CA LEU A 122 -23.10 0.95 -6.22
C LEU A 122 -23.20 2.12 -5.23
N ALA A 123 -23.83 1.90 -4.07
CA ALA A 123 -23.92 2.91 -3.02
C ALA A 123 -22.52 3.30 -2.49
N LEU A 124 -21.64 2.29 -2.29
CA LEU A 124 -20.27 2.53 -1.87
C LEU A 124 -19.47 3.27 -2.93
N ALA A 125 -19.59 2.88 -4.20
CA ALA A 125 -18.89 3.53 -5.31
C ALA A 125 -19.31 5.00 -5.48
N LEU A 126 -20.61 5.29 -5.40
CA LEU A 126 -21.12 6.65 -5.46
C LEU A 126 -20.69 7.47 -4.24
N GLY A 127 -20.88 6.95 -3.03
CA GLY A 127 -20.50 7.64 -1.81
C GLY A 127 -19.01 7.96 -1.74
N MET A 128 -18.16 6.99 -2.05
CA MET A 128 -16.70 7.17 -2.05
C MET A 128 -16.24 8.04 -3.21
N GLY A 129 -16.89 7.98 -4.38
CA GLY A 129 -16.58 8.86 -5.51
C GLY A 129 -16.85 10.32 -5.17
N ILE A 130 -18.03 10.62 -4.61
CA ILE A 130 -18.41 11.97 -4.14
C ILE A 130 -17.43 12.43 -3.05
N PHE A 131 -17.15 11.59 -2.05
CA PHE A 131 -16.24 11.89 -0.96
C PHE A 131 -14.83 12.22 -1.46
N ALA A 132 -14.30 11.41 -2.38
CA ALA A 132 -12.99 11.63 -2.98
C ALA A 132 -12.93 12.97 -3.74
N VAL A 133 -13.94 13.27 -4.57
CA VAL A 133 -14.02 14.56 -5.29
C VAL A 133 -14.09 15.73 -4.32
N CYS A 134 -14.94 15.65 -3.29
CA CYS A 134 -15.05 16.71 -2.29
C CYS A 134 -13.73 16.97 -1.56
N ILE A 135 -13.02 15.93 -1.14
CA ILE A 135 -11.76 16.10 -0.41
C ILE A 135 -10.62 16.53 -1.33
N PHE A 136 -10.37 15.78 -2.41
CA PHE A 136 -9.18 15.99 -3.21
C PHE A 136 -9.27 17.22 -4.13
N ILE A 137 -10.43 17.48 -4.72
CA ILE A 137 -10.59 18.60 -5.65
C ILE A 137 -10.99 19.87 -4.89
N TYR A 138 -12.07 19.83 -4.11
CA TYR A 138 -12.55 21.01 -3.41
C TYR A 138 -11.81 21.30 -2.10
N GLY A 139 -11.43 20.26 -1.33
CA GLY A 139 -10.74 20.44 -0.07
C GLY A 139 -9.25 20.72 -0.19
N LEU A 140 -8.54 19.93 -1.00
CA LEU A 140 -7.09 20.01 -1.16
C LEU A 140 -6.65 20.79 -2.42
N GLY A 141 -7.58 21.22 -3.28
CA GLY A 141 -7.28 21.98 -4.48
C GLY A 141 -6.43 21.22 -5.49
N GLN A 142 -6.53 19.89 -5.52
CA GLN A 142 -5.77 19.08 -6.47
C GLN A 142 -6.26 19.30 -7.90
N THR A 143 -5.33 19.40 -8.83
CA THR A 143 -5.61 19.60 -10.27
C THR A 143 -6.01 18.32 -11.00
N LEU A 144 -6.60 17.36 -10.27
CA LEU A 144 -7.06 16.11 -10.84
C LEU A 144 -8.35 16.32 -11.65
N PRO A 145 -8.53 15.67 -12.80
CA PRO A 145 -9.81 15.73 -13.53
C PRO A 145 -10.90 15.06 -12.70
N ALA A 146 -11.99 15.79 -12.42
CA ALA A 146 -13.14 15.25 -11.69
C ALA A 146 -13.88 14.20 -12.52
N TRP A 147 -14.00 14.47 -13.83
CA TRP A 147 -14.79 13.71 -14.81
C TRP A 147 -14.00 13.50 -16.10
N TRP A 148 -14.47 12.58 -16.92
CA TRP A 148 -13.98 12.37 -18.27
C TRP A 148 -14.16 13.63 -19.12
N GLY A 149 -13.05 14.11 -19.75
CA GLY A 149 -13.12 15.18 -20.77
C GLY A 149 -12.60 16.57 -20.37
N LYS A 150 -11.77 16.67 -19.33
CA LYS A 150 -10.94 17.89 -19.10
C LYS A 150 -9.50 17.52 -18.86
#